data_6e1a64e94d0c4303b15ec5bae4b8169b
#
_entry.id   6e1a64e94d0c4303b15ec5bae4b8169b
#
_cell.length_a   1.000
_cell.length_b   1.000
_cell.length_c   1.000
_cell.angle_alpha   90.00
_cell.angle_beta   90.00
_cell.angle_gamma   90.00
#
_symmetry.space_group_name_H-M   'P 1'
#
loop_
_entity.id
_entity.type
_entity.pdbx_description
1 polymer ?
#
loop_
_entity_poly.entity_id
_entity_poly.type
_entity_poly.pdbx_seq_one_letter_code
_entity_poly.pdbx_strand_id
1 'polypeptide(L)'
;MKKLRTFAVSMIIAAIGLLIYCAGFYIKSYEQNLAAKQEYAELSRMAGVKNREGAGLLADGKKTDEDSRTKNSEKKRRKKQRRSSESKNKNHADEIRESFGISWENLRKINSQTVAWITVPGADISYPVVQAADDEYYLKHNFRGEEDLFGCIFLEHDIKKNFTDSHSILYGHNIEGNMMFANLNRYEQPEFLKKCPEIEIITPKRKFLYKIFSVEQASSQSPAFEYGYKLSSPAYRRQLSILKNNSMYDTGVEPDERERMVTLITCNSRLDKEIRMAVHGICHECYGIEKAEPK
;
A
#
# COMPACT_ATOMS: atom_id res chain seq x y z
N MET A 1 35.27 48.31 24.58
CA MET A 1 33.79 48.23 24.74
C MET A 1 33.04 48.39 23.40
N LYS A 2 33.34 49.39 22.54
CA LYS A 2 32.62 49.57 21.23
C LYS A 2 32.76 48.35 20.30
N LYS A 3 33.95 47.76 20.11
CA LYS A 3 34.15 46.57 19.25
C LYS A 3 33.35 45.34 19.71
N LEU A 4 33.21 45.12 21.02
CA LEU A 4 32.43 44.00 21.57
C LEU A 4 30.91 44.18 21.31
N ARG A 5 30.43 45.42 21.43
CA ARG A 5 29.00 45.75 21.11
C ARG A 5 28.67 45.54 19.61
N THR A 6 29.58 45.96 18.71
CA THR A 6 29.40 45.75 17.27
C THR A 6 29.40 44.26 16.93
N PHE A 7 30.29 43.48 17.51
CA PHE A 7 30.33 42.02 17.33
C PHE A 7 29.05 41.36 17.84
N ALA A 8 28.59 41.73 19.04
CA ALA A 8 27.32 41.19 19.56
C ALA A 8 26.12 41.53 18.67
N VAL A 9 26.02 42.77 18.16
CA VAL A 9 24.94 43.15 17.24
C VAL A 9 24.99 42.38 15.93
N SER A 10 26.19 42.17 15.35
CA SER A 10 26.32 41.37 14.12
C SER A 10 25.90 39.89 14.33
N MET A 11 26.20 39.31 15.47
CA MET A 11 25.81 37.95 15.84
C MET A 11 24.29 37.84 15.99
N ILE A 12 23.65 38.84 16.60
CA ILE A 12 22.16 38.89 16.73
C ILE A 12 21.52 38.97 15.35
N ILE A 13 22.01 39.83 14.47
CA ILE A 13 21.48 39.97 13.11
C ILE A 13 21.64 38.64 12.32
N ALA A 14 22.80 38.00 12.45
CA ALA A 14 23.01 36.68 11.80
C ALA A 14 22.07 35.60 12.37
N ALA A 15 21.83 35.58 13.68
CA ALA A 15 20.90 34.66 14.31
C ALA A 15 19.46 34.90 13.86
N ILE A 16 19.03 36.17 13.76
CA ILE A 16 17.69 36.53 13.24
C ILE A 16 17.57 36.11 11.78
N GLY A 17 18.58 36.35 10.95
CA GLY A 17 18.61 35.91 9.55
C GLY A 17 18.46 34.39 9.39
N LEU A 18 19.18 33.63 10.24
CA LEU A 18 19.09 32.18 10.28
C LEU A 18 17.66 31.71 10.71
N LEU A 19 17.09 32.35 11.73
CA LEU A 19 15.72 32.02 12.18
C LEU A 19 14.68 32.29 11.09
N ILE A 20 14.78 33.40 10.35
CA ILE A 20 13.90 33.71 9.24
C ILE A 20 14.05 32.67 8.11
N TYR A 21 15.29 32.30 7.79
CA TYR A 21 15.58 31.26 6.80
C TYR A 21 14.99 29.90 7.20
N CYS A 22 15.21 29.47 8.43
CA CYS A 22 14.64 28.22 8.97
C CYS A 22 13.10 28.25 8.99
N ALA A 23 12.50 29.38 9.38
CA ALA A 23 11.04 29.55 9.36
C ALA A 23 10.49 29.47 7.92
N GLY A 24 11.12 30.14 6.96
CA GLY A 24 10.73 30.06 5.56
C GLY A 24 10.85 28.64 4.97
N PHE A 25 11.93 27.93 5.31
CA PHE A 25 12.10 26.54 4.94
C PHE A 25 11.02 25.65 5.56
N TYR A 26 10.70 25.83 6.83
CA TYR A 26 9.66 25.06 7.52
C TYR A 26 8.28 25.32 6.93
N ILE A 27 7.93 26.57 6.63
CA ILE A 27 6.64 26.94 6.01
C ILE A 27 6.53 26.27 4.65
N LYS A 28 7.57 26.35 3.80
CA LYS A 28 7.58 25.73 2.48
C LYS A 28 7.40 24.19 2.56
N SER A 29 8.12 23.54 3.48
CA SER A 29 7.98 22.09 3.72
C SER A 29 6.57 21.72 4.19
N TYR A 30 5.97 22.54 5.04
CA TYR A 30 4.61 22.32 5.52
C TYR A 30 3.56 22.47 4.41
N GLU A 31 3.70 23.48 3.55
CA GLU A 31 2.81 23.69 2.39
C GLU A 31 2.90 22.52 1.40
N GLN A 32 4.11 22.04 1.10
CA GLN A 32 4.32 20.87 0.25
C GLN A 32 3.66 19.61 0.84
N ASN A 33 3.81 19.39 2.15
CA ASN A 33 3.18 18.26 2.84
C ASN A 33 1.65 18.35 2.76
N LEU A 34 1.09 19.55 2.96
CA LEU A 34 -0.35 19.75 2.86
C LEU A 34 -0.87 19.51 1.44
N ALA A 35 -0.17 20.01 0.42
CA ALA A 35 -0.51 19.81 -0.98
C ALA A 35 -0.49 18.32 -1.36
N ALA A 36 0.55 17.58 -0.96
CA ALA A 36 0.64 16.15 -1.21
C ALA A 36 -0.50 15.39 -0.52
N LYS A 37 -0.84 15.71 0.74
CA LYS A 37 -2.00 15.12 1.44
C LYS A 37 -3.31 15.36 0.70
N GLN A 38 -3.51 16.57 0.18
CA GLN A 38 -4.71 16.90 -0.59
C GLN A 38 -4.76 16.12 -1.90
N GLU A 39 -3.65 15.99 -2.61
CA GLU A 39 -3.55 15.20 -3.85
C GLU A 39 -3.94 13.73 -3.60
N TYR A 40 -3.36 13.07 -2.61
CA TYR A 40 -3.68 11.67 -2.32
C TYR A 40 -5.10 11.48 -1.77
N ALA A 41 -5.66 12.46 -1.05
CA ALA A 41 -7.07 12.46 -0.67
C ALA A 41 -8.00 12.61 -1.88
N GLU A 42 -7.64 13.42 -2.87
CA GLU A 42 -8.36 13.53 -4.14
C GLU A 42 -8.28 12.23 -4.95
N LEU A 43 -7.08 11.65 -5.09
CA LEU A 43 -6.89 10.36 -5.77
C LEU A 43 -7.72 9.25 -5.13
N SER A 44 -7.79 9.19 -3.80
CA SER A 44 -8.63 8.23 -3.06
C SER A 44 -10.10 8.42 -3.37
N ARG A 45 -10.60 9.66 -3.42
CA ARG A 45 -12.00 9.97 -3.81
C ARG A 45 -12.27 9.59 -5.27
N MET A 46 -11.38 9.95 -6.19
CA MET A 46 -11.52 9.62 -7.62
C MET A 46 -11.48 8.10 -7.87
N ALA A 47 -10.68 7.40 -7.09
CA ALA A 47 -10.60 5.94 -7.08
C ALA A 47 -11.85 5.28 -6.48
N GLY A 48 -12.68 6.02 -5.75
CA GLY A 48 -13.86 5.47 -5.06
C GLY A 48 -13.51 4.70 -3.79
N VAL A 49 -12.27 4.82 -3.29
CA VAL A 49 -11.83 4.15 -2.06
C VAL A 49 -12.55 4.79 -0.88
N LYS A 50 -13.41 4.01 -0.21
CA LYS A 50 -14.04 4.44 1.04
C LYS A 50 -12.99 4.38 2.14
N ASN A 51 -12.62 5.53 2.71
CA ASN A 51 -11.81 5.57 3.93
C ASN A 51 -12.54 4.78 5.00
N ARG A 52 -11.95 3.65 5.41
CA ARG A 52 -12.44 2.85 6.53
C ARG A 52 -12.01 3.42 7.90
N GLU A 53 -11.61 4.67 7.94
CA GLU A 53 -11.41 5.38 9.18
C GLU A 53 -12.77 5.67 9.82
N GLY A 54 -13.12 4.91 10.86
CA GLY A 54 -14.30 5.18 11.70
C GLY A 54 -15.41 4.14 11.71
N ALA A 55 -15.25 2.95 11.18
CA ALA A 55 -16.24 1.87 11.33
C ALA A 55 -16.04 1.04 12.62
N GLY A 56 -15.69 1.69 13.70
CA GLY A 56 -15.72 1.13 15.04
C GLY A 56 -16.60 1.95 15.94
N LEU A 57 -17.92 1.70 15.91
CA LEU A 57 -18.99 2.05 16.83
C LEU A 57 -20.23 2.54 16.05
N LEU A 58 -21.11 1.62 15.77
CA LEU A 58 -22.57 1.72 15.81
C LEU A 58 -23.17 0.56 15.00
N ALA A 59 -23.13 -0.65 15.57
CA ALA A 59 -24.09 -1.69 15.23
C ALA A 59 -25.26 -1.53 16.19
N ASP A 60 -26.35 -0.93 15.75
CA ASP A 60 -27.63 -1.21 16.37
C ASP A 60 -28.71 -1.36 15.29
N GLY A 61 -29.54 -2.36 15.55
CA GLY A 61 -30.38 -3.03 14.62
C GLY A 61 -31.60 -2.27 14.10
N LYS A 62 -32.11 -2.76 12.99
CA LYS A 62 -33.57 -2.89 12.79
C LYS A 62 -33.87 -3.98 11.78
N LYS A 63 -34.46 -5.07 12.30
CA LYS A 63 -35.29 -6.02 11.55
C LYS A 63 -36.55 -5.33 11.09
N THR A 64 -37.01 -5.62 9.88
CA THR A 64 -38.45 -5.72 9.58
C THR A 64 -38.67 -6.81 8.54
N ASP A 65 -39.49 -7.75 8.95
CA ASP A 65 -40.12 -8.84 8.16
C ASP A 65 -41.19 -8.28 7.22
N GLU A 66 -41.47 -9.04 6.18
CA GLU A 66 -42.77 -9.50 5.66
C GLU A 66 -42.63 -9.84 4.17
N ASP A 67 -42.74 -11.05 3.86
CA ASP A 67 -43.76 -12.09 3.61
C ASP A 67 -44.66 -11.85 2.41
N SER A 68 -44.75 -12.93 1.65
CA SER A 68 -45.87 -13.52 0.96
C SER A 68 -46.01 -13.49 -0.57
N ARG A 69 -46.03 -14.76 -1.09
CA ARG A 69 -46.97 -15.36 -2.10
C ARG A 69 -46.78 -14.94 -3.58
N THR A 70 -46.87 -15.78 -4.51
CA THR A 70 -47.32 -17.16 -4.81
C THR A 70 -47.07 -17.50 -6.30
N LYS A 71 -46.74 -18.77 -6.55
CA LYS A 71 -47.02 -19.65 -7.71
C LYS A 71 -47.46 -19.05 -9.07
N ASN A 72 -46.73 -19.38 -10.12
CA ASN A 72 -47.14 -20.14 -11.37
C ASN A 72 -46.09 -19.89 -12.47
N SER A 73 -45.52 -20.80 -13.13
CA SER A 73 -45.86 -21.87 -14.04
C SER A 73 -44.62 -22.39 -14.77
N GLU A 74 -44.48 -23.67 -14.72
CA GLU A 74 -43.46 -24.47 -15.36
C GLU A 74 -43.70 -24.64 -16.87
N LYS A 75 -43.38 -23.75 -17.76
CA LYS A 75 -43.36 -24.09 -19.20
C LYS A 75 -42.50 -23.20 -20.11
N LYS A 76 -41.62 -22.33 -19.56
CA LYS A 76 -40.66 -21.54 -20.35
C LYS A 76 -39.18 -21.85 -20.02
N ARG A 77 -38.88 -23.02 -19.44
CA ARG A 77 -37.61 -23.33 -18.78
C ARG A 77 -36.43 -23.77 -19.66
N ARG A 78 -36.61 -24.16 -20.93
CA ARG A 78 -35.56 -24.74 -21.75
C ARG A 78 -34.87 -23.82 -22.77
N LYS A 79 -35.38 -22.62 -23.05
CA LYS A 79 -34.73 -21.66 -23.98
C LYS A 79 -34.04 -20.47 -23.26
N LYS A 80 -34.21 -20.34 -21.92
CA LYS A 80 -33.67 -19.28 -21.08
C LYS A 80 -32.35 -19.66 -20.40
N GLN A 81 -32.01 -20.95 -20.37
CA GLN A 81 -30.88 -21.48 -19.61
C GLN A 81 -29.51 -21.23 -20.27
N ARG A 82 -29.42 -21.06 -21.59
CA ARG A 82 -28.17 -20.76 -22.29
C ARG A 82 -27.83 -19.25 -22.31
N ARG A 83 -28.82 -18.37 -22.30
CA ARG A 83 -28.64 -16.92 -22.20
C ARG A 83 -28.43 -16.45 -20.75
N SER A 84 -28.84 -17.23 -19.75
CA SER A 84 -28.71 -16.88 -18.33
C SER A 84 -27.34 -17.20 -17.77
N SER A 85 -26.58 -18.12 -18.37
CA SER A 85 -25.21 -18.45 -17.90
C SER A 85 -24.17 -17.41 -18.34
N GLU A 86 -24.27 -16.88 -19.56
CA GLU A 86 -23.38 -15.81 -20.04
C GLU A 86 -23.70 -14.45 -19.37
N SER A 87 -24.99 -14.16 -19.14
CA SER A 87 -25.41 -12.97 -18.41
C SER A 87 -25.02 -13.03 -16.93
N LYS A 88 -25.12 -14.21 -16.28
CA LYS A 88 -24.70 -14.39 -14.88
C LYS A 88 -23.18 -14.28 -14.70
N ASN A 89 -22.39 -14.78 -15.67
CA ASN A 89 -20.93 -14.65 -15.60
C ASN A 89 -20.47 -13.20 -15.81
N LYS A 90 -21.13 -12.44 -16.67
CA LYS A 90 -20.83 -11.03 -16.89
C LYS A 90 -21.23 -10.18 -15.66
N ASN A 91 -22.40 -10.43 -15.10
CA ASN A 91 -22.86 -9.75 -13.88
C ASN A 91 -21.97 -10.09 -12.68
N HIS A 92 -21.47 -11.33 -12.55
CA HIS A 92 -20.58 -11.70 -11.45
C HIS A 92 -19.18 -11.07 -11.59
N ALA A 93 -18.65 -10.94 -12.82
CA ALA A 93 -17.41 -10.24 -13.08
C ALA A 93 -17.54 -8.72 -12.84
N ASP A 94 -18.70 -8.15 -13.18
CA ASP A 94 -18.98 -6.73 -12.93
C ASP A 94 -19.26 -6.46 -11.44
N GLU A 95 -19.94 -7.36 -10.73
CA GLU A 95 -20.10 -7.32 -9.26
C GLU A 95 -18.77 -7.42 -8.51
N ILE A 96 -17.82 -8.25 -8.98
CA ILE A 96 -16.47 -8.34 -8.40
C ILE A 96 -15.66 -7.06 -8.70
N ARG A 97 -15.80 -6.47 -9.89
CA ARG A 97 -15.19 -5.18 -10.23
C ARG A 97 -15.73 -4.05 -9.37
N GLU A 98 -17.04 -4.00 -9.14
CA GLU A 98 -17.67 -3.06 -8.21
C GLU A 98 -17.31 -3.36 -6.74
N SER A 99 -17.14 -4.65 -6.37
CA SER A 99 -16.82 -5.04 -4.99
C SER A 99 -15.43 -4.62 -4.53
N PHE A 100 -14.46 -4.42 -5.45
CA PHE A 100 -13.15 -3.88 -5.10
C PHE A 100 -13.14 -2.35 -4.98
N GLY A 101 -14.20 -1.68 -5.46
CA GLY A 101 -14.47 -0.26 -5.21
C GLY A 101 -13.47 0.71 -5.82
N ILE A 102 -12.58 0.26 -6.75
CA ILE A 102 -11.52 1.12 -7.32
C ILE A 102 -11.79 1.43 -8.79
N SER A 103 -11.90 2.71 -9.12
CA SER A 103 -12.00 3.21 -10.50
C SER A 103 -10.62 3.26 -11.18
N TRP A 104 -10.20 2.12 -11.74
CA TRP A 104 -8.93 2.01 -12.49
C TRP A 104 -8.87 2.92 -13.69
N GLU A 105 -10.00 3.17 -14.36
CA GLU A 105 -10.08 4.07 -15.50
C GLU A 105 -9.71 5.49 -15.10
N ASN A 106 -10.22 6.00 -13.99
CA ASN A 106 -9.91 7.36 -13.51
C ASN A 106 -8.44 7.50 -13.13
N LEU A 107 -7.90 6.52 -12.39
CA LEU A 107 -6.49 6.53 -12.01
C LEU A 107 -5.56 6.48 -13.23
N ARG A 108 -5.87 5.62 -14.20
CA ARG A 108 -5.03 5.44 -15.40
C ARG A 108 -5.12 6.58 -16.40
N LYS A 109 -6.17 7.41 -16.37
CA LYS A 109 -6.24 8.67 -17.11
C LYS A 109 -5.22 9.68 -16.59
N ILE A 110 -4.91 9.64 -15.28
CA ILE A 110 -3.90 10.51 -14.66
C ILE A 110 -2.51 9.87 -14.84
N ASN A 111 -2.38 8.59 -14.48
CA ASN A 111 -1.12 7.86 -14.59
C ASN A 111 -1.35 6.44 -15.12
N SER A 112 -0.98 6.21 -16.39
CA SER A 112 -1.13 4.92 -17.07
C SER A 112 -0.28 3.79 -16.46
N GLN A 113 0.74 4.14 -15.66
CA GLN A 113 1.62 3.20 -14.96
C GLN A 113 1.02 2.68 -13.64
N THR A 114 -0.23 3.02 -13.32
CA THR A 114 -0.93 2.51 -12.14
C THR A 114 -1.19 1.01 -12.27
N VAL A 115 -0.67 0.24 -11.31
CA VAL A 115 -0.74 -1.24 -11.29
C VAL A 115 -1.61 -1.80 -10.18
N ALA A 116 -1.65 -1.12 -9.01
CA ALA A 116 -2.39 -1.58 -7.85
C ALA A 116 -2.85 -0.41 -6.96
N TRP A 117 -3.60 -0.73 -5.92
CA TRP A 117 -3.86 0.09 -4.76
C TRP A 117 -3.46 -0.68 -3.51
N ILE A 118 -2.66 -0.09 -2.64
CA ILE A 118 -2.30 -0.66 -1.36
C ILE A 118 -3.08 -0.01 -0.23
N THR A 119 -3.51 -0.80 0.73
CA THR A 119 -4.05 -0.34 2.01
C THR A 119 -3.46 -1.16 3.15
N VAL A 120 -3.00 -0.51 4.21
CA VAL A 120 -2.69 -1.14 5.49
C VAL A 120 -3.68 -0.59 6.51
N PRO A 121 -4.75 -1.34 6.81
CA PRO A 121 -5.83 -0.84 7.68
C PRO A 121 -5.33 -0.42 9.06
N GLY A 122 -5.64 0.80 9.47
CA GLY A 122 -5.22 1.38 10.76
C GLY A 122 -3.80 1.95 10.78
N ALA A 123 -3.02 1.82 9.69
CA ALA A 123 -1.67 2.36 9.60
C ALA A 123 -1.58 3.68 8.82
N ASP A 124 -2.71 4.25 8.41
CA ASP A 124 -2.79 5.45 7.55
C ASP A 124 -2.01 5.30 6.23
N ILE A 125 -1.97 4.07 5.71
CA ILE A 125 -1.39 3.74 4.41
C ILE A 125 -2.53 3.34 3.48
N SER A 126 -2.84 4.20 2.50
CA SER A 126 -3.83 3.94 1.45
C SER A 126 -3.46 4.74 0.20
N TYR A 127 -2.77 4.10 -0.75
CA TYR A 127 -2.14 4.76 -1.88
C TYR A 127 -2.28 3.97 -3.18
N PRO A 128 -2.33 4.65 -4.35
CA PRO A 128 -2.09 4.00 -5.62
C PRO A 128 -0.65 3.49 -5.69
N VAL A 129 -0.45 2.36 -6.34
CA VAL A 129 0.85 1.77 -6.62
C VAL A 129 1.14 1.93 -8.11
N VAL A 130 2.30 2.46 -8.43
CA VAL A 130 2.79 2.66 -9.80
C VAL A 130 3.98 1.74 -10.09
N GLN A 131 4.34 1.57 -11.39
CA GLN A 131 5.56 0.87 -11.78
C GLN A 131 6.15 1.54 -13.03
N ALA A 132 7.37 2.07 -12.91
CA ALA A 132 8.14 2.63 -14.03
C ALA A 132 9.00 1.55 -14.72
N ALA A 133 9.91 1.99 -15.58
CA ALA A 133 10.92 1.15 -16.23
C ALA A 133 12.17 0.93 -15.34
N ASP A 134 12.28 1.67 -14.25
CA ASP A 134 13.34 1.62 -13.25
C ASP A 134 12.78 1.93 -11.86
N ASP A 135 13.59 1.74 -10.81
CA ASP A 135 13.21 2.01 -9.42
C ASP A 135 13.61 3.40 -8.93
N GLU A 136 14.11 4.29 -9.81
CA GLU A 136 14.55 5.63 -9.44
C GLU A 136 13.50 6.71 -9.76
N TYR A 137 12.73 6.54 -10.84
CA TYR A 137 11.80 7.55 -11.33
C TYR A 137 10.82 8.01 -10.23
N TYR A 138 10.11 7.07 -9.62
CA TYR A 138 9.11 7.38 -8.59
C TYR A 138 9.67 7.68 -7.19
N LEU A 139 10.98 7.66 -7.03
CA LEU A 139 11.62 8.27 -5.86
C LEU A 139 11.56 9.80 -5.88
N LYS A 140 11.39 10.40 -7.07
CA LYS A 140 11.50 11.86 -7.27
C LYS A 140 10.30 12.45 -7.99
N HIS A 141 9.28 11.66 -8.31
CA HIS A 141 8.10 12.11 -9.03
C HIS A 141 6.81 11.67 -8.33
N ASN A 142 5.86 12.60 -8.22
CA ASN A 142 4.53 12.33 -7.67
C ASN A 142 3.68 11.49 -8.64
N PHE A 143 2.45 11.20 -8.26
CA PHE A 143 1.53 10.39 -9.07
C PHE A 143 1.19 11.03 -10.43
N ARG A 144 1.32 12.34 -10.58
CA ARG A 144 1.11 13.07 -11.85
C ARG A 144 2.35 13.11 -12.73
N GLY A 145 3.49 12.58 -12.27
CA GLY A 145 4.76 12.62 -12.98
C GLY A 145 5.52 13.94 -12.85
N GLU A 146 5.17 14.75 -11.86
CA GLU A 146 5.86 16.01 -11.55
C GLU A 146 6.97 15.73 -10.52
N GLU A 147 8.07 16.48 -10.59
CA GLU A 147 9.15 16.38 -9.58
C GLU A 147 8.61 16.69 -8.19
N ASP A 148 8.82 15.76 -7.26
CA ASP A 148 8.30 15.85 -5.91
C ASP A 148 9.21 15.11 -4.92
N LEU A 149 9.31 15.65 -3.69
CA LEU A 149 10.12 15.04 -2.64
C LEU A 149 9.47 13.81 -1.98
N PHE A 150 8.15 13.67 -2.13
CA PHE A 150 7.38 12.57 -1.54
C PHE A 150 7.36 11.33 -2.43
N GLY A 151 7.58 11.49 -3.73
CA GLY A 151 7.54 10.41 -4.68
C GLY A 151 6.19 9.67 -4.69
N CYS A 152 6.21 8.39 -5.05
CA CYS A 152 5.05 7.49 -4.99
C CYS A 152 5.37 6.21 -4.22
N ILE A 153 4.32 5.43 -3.93
CA ILE A 153 4.49 4.00 -3.64
C ILE A 153 4.62 3.28 -4.99
N PHE A 154 5.71 2.54 -5.19
CA PHE A 154 5.97 1.86 -6.44
C PHE A 154 6.39 0.40 -6.27
N LEU A 155 6.07 -0.41 -7.27
CA LEU A 155 6.45 -1.80 -7.38
C LEU A 155 7.83 -1.91 -8.03
N GLU A 156 8.71 -2.77 -7.52
CA GLU A 156 9.99 -3.16 -8.12
C GLU A 156 9.83 -3.40 -9.64
N HIS A 157 10.68 -2.78 -10.47
CA HIS A 157 10.50 -2.69 -11.91
C HIS A 157 10.48 -4.05 -12.63
N ASP A 158 11.23 -5.03 -12.17
CA ASP A 158 11.34 -6.36 -12.76
C ASP A 158 10.24 -7.35 -12.31
N ILE A 159 9.38 -6.94 -11.37
CA ILE A 159 8.31 -7.77 -10.84
C ILE A 159 7.04 -7.60 -11.68
N LYS A 160 6.26 -8.69 -11.83
CA LYS A 160 5.01 -8.66 -12.61
C LYS A 160 3.95 -7.74 -11.99
N LYS A 161 3.40 -6.85 -12.81
CA LYS A 161 2.37 -5.86 -12.46
C LYS A 161 1.09 -6.45 -11.85
N ASN A 162 0.87 -7.75 -11.99
CA ASN A 162 -0.33 -8.46 -11.51
C ASN A 162 -0.13 -9.17 -10.17
N PHE A 163 1.02 -8.99 -9.51
CA PHE A 163 1.37 -9.58 -8.21
C PHE A 163 1.29 -11.11 -8.20
N THR A 164 1.66 -11.77 -9.32
CA THR A 164 1.66 -13.24 -9.42
C THR A 164 3.02 -13.88 -9.18
N ASP A 165 4.09 -13.10 -9.02
CA ASP A 165 5.38 -13.60 -8.60
C ASP A 165 5.33 -14.10 -7.15
N SER A 166 6.29 -14.94 -6.77
CA SER A 166 6.37 -15.47 -5.40
C SER A 166 6.64 -14.38 -4.37
N HIS A 167 7.38 -13.34 -4.78
CA HIS A 167 7.72 -12.20 -3.95
C HIS A 167 7.49 -10.90 -4.73
N SER A 168 6.70 -10.01 -4.19
CA SER A 168 6.50 -8.65 -4.70
C SER A 168 7.08 -7.65 -3.70
N ILE A 169 7.84 -6.66 -4.20
CA ILE A 169 8.47 -5.64 -3.36
C ILE A 169 7.88 -4.28 -3.71
N LEU A 170 7.41 -3.57 -2.70
CA LEU A 170 6.89 -2.21 -2.80
C LEU A 170 7.79 -1.26 -2.02
N TYR A 171 8.14 -0.16 -2.66
CA TYR A 171 8.93 0.91 -2.09
C TYR A 171 8.08 2.15 -1.82
N GLY A 172 8.46 2.90 -0.80
CA GLY A 172 7.86 4.19 -0.49
C GLY A 172 8.73 5.00 0.44
N HIS A 173 8.69 6.33 0.30
CA HIS A 173 9.51 7.21 1.12
C HIS A 173 9.15 7.16 2.60
N ASN A 174 10.16 7.40 3.43
CA ASN A 174 10.06 7.64 4.87
C ASN A 174 10.21 9.15 5.14
N ILE A 175 9.12 9.89 5.02
CA ILE A 175 9.11 11.35 5.07
C ILE A 175 8.33 11.86 6.28
N GLU A 176 8.73 13.03 6.82
CA GLU A 176 7.96 13.74 7.87
C GLU A 176 6.53 13.99 7.44
N GLY A 177 5.59 13.89 8.40
CA GLY A 177 4.18 14.06 8.16
C GLY A 177 3.40 12.76 7.99
N ASN A 178 4.04 11.62 8.26
CA ASN A 178 3.41 10.29 8.23
C ASN A 178 2.79 9.94 6.86
N MET A 179 3.47 10.34 5.78
CA MET A 179 3.05 10.01 4.43
C MET A 179 3.85 8.85 3.86
N MET A 180 3.36 8.28 2.76
CA MET A 180 3.95 7.15 2.08
C MET A 180 4.16 5.98 3.03
N PHE A 181 5.39 5.47 3.15
CA PHE A 181 5.73 4.37 4.05
C PHE A 181 6.33 4.83 5.39
N ALA A 182 6.29 6.12 5.74
CA ALA A 182 6.78 6.61 7.02
C ALA A 182 6.13 5.90 8.24
N ASN A 183 4.84 5.54 8.11
CA ASN A 183 4.12 4.82 9.16
C ASN A 183 4.57 3.37 9.36
N LEU A 184 5.38 2.78 8.45
CA LEU A 184 5.97 1.47 8.67
C LEU A 184 6.93 1.46 9.87
N ASN A 185 7.53 2.60 10.23
CA ASN A 185 8.38 2.69 11.43
C ASN A 185 7.61 2.38 12.72
N ARG A 186 6.29 2.53 12.74
CA ARG A 186 5.46 2.20 13.91
C ARG A 186 5.44 0.69 14.21
N TYR A 187 5.77 -0.15 13.22
CA TYR A 187 5.91 -1.59 13.41
C TYR A 187 7.15 -1.98 14.26
N GLU A 188 8.04 -1.06 14.60
CA GLU A 188 9.02 -1.29 15.66
C GLU A 188 8.37 -1.69 16.99
N GLN A 189 7.11 -1.31 17.18
CA GLN A 189 6.32 -1.63 18.37
C GLN A 189 5.38 -2.82 18.08
N PRO A 190 5.51 -3.97 18.76
CA PRO A 190 4.65 -5.14 18.57
C PRO A 190 3.15 -4.86 18.76
N GLU A 191 2.81 -3.86 19.60
CA GLU A 191 1.43 -3.44 19.83
C GLU A 191 0.81 -2.80 18.58
N PHE A 192 1.63 -2.23 17.70
CA PHE A 192 1.15 -1.68 16.43
C PHE A 192 0.76 -2.81 15.46
N LEU A 193 1.55 -3.87 15.40
CA LEU A 193 1.22 -5.07 14.62
C LEU A 193 -0.12 -5.68 15.06
N LYS A 194 -0.40 -5.74 16.36
CA LYS A 194 -1.69 -6.27 16.87
C LYS A 194 -2.89 -5.46 16.37
N LYS A 195 -2.72 -4.17 16.13
CA LYS A 195 -3.76 -3.27 15.60
C LYS A 195 -3.85 -3.30 14.08
N CYS A 196 -2.74 -3.50 13.40
CA CYS A 196 -2.59 -3.40 11.94
C CYS A 196 -1.87 -4.66 11.40
N PRO A 197 -2.48 -5.87 11.52
CA PRO A 197 -1.80 -7.13 11.22
C PRO A 197 -1.79 -7.50 9.73
N GLU A 198 -2.49 -6.74 8.88
CA GLU A 198 -2.76 -7.12 7.51
C GLU A 198 -2.38 -6.03 6.51
N ILE A 199 -2.00 -6.47 5.32
CA ILE A 199 -1.78 -5.64 4.15
C ILE A 199 -2.80 -6.06 3.10
N GLU A 200 -3.50 -5.10 2.51
CA GLU A 200 -4.42 -5.31 1.38
C GLU A 200 -3.80 -4.72 0.11
N ILE A 201 -3.75 -5.53 -0.96
CA ILE A 201 -3.35 -5.07 -2.29
C ILE A 201 -4.45 -5.41 -3.28
N ILE A 202 -4.96 -4.40 -3.96
CA ILE A 202 -5.99 -4.55 -5.00
C ILE A 202 -5.35 -4.22 -6.34
N THR A 203 -5.47 -5.13 -7.29
CA THR A 203 -5.13 -4.93 -8.71
C THR A 203 -6.42 -4.83 -9.53
N PRO A 204 -6.37 -4.47 -10.82
CA PRO A 204 -7.56 -4.48 -11.68
C PRO A 204 -8.29 -5.83 -11.78
N LYS A 205 -7.60 -6.93 -11.44
CA LYS A 205 -8.14 -8.28 -11.57
C LYS A 205 -8.21 -9.09 -10.29
N ARG A 206 -7.48 -8.70 -9.25
CA ARG A 206 -7.33 -9.49 -8.01
C ARG A 206 -7.23 -8.60 -6.79
N LYS A 207 -7.72 -9.13 -5.68
CA LYS A 207 -7.50 -8.61 -4.34
C LYS A 207 -6.71 -9.63 -3.55
N PHE A 208 -5.64 -9.19 -2.93
CA PHE A 208 -4.77 -9.99 -2.07
C PHE A 208 -4.84 -9.47 -0.65
N LEU A 209 -4.97 -10.39 0.31
CA LEU A 209 -4.83 -10.11 1.73
C LEU A 209 -3.61 -10.86 2.27
N TYR A 210 -2.71 -10.11 2.90
CA TYR A 210 -1.47 -10.63 3.45
C TYR A 210 -1.47 -10.46 4.97
N LYS A 211 -1.06 -11.50 5.70
CA LYS A 211 -0.73 -11.42 7.13
C LYS A 211 0.73 -11.11 7.31
N ILE A 212 1.03 -10.14 8.16
CA ILE A 212 2.42 -9.75 8.44
C ILE A 212 3.08 -10.85 9.26
N PHE A 213 4.13 -11.48 8.71
CA PHE A 213 4.87 -12.56 9.36
C PHE A 213 6.26 -12.14 9.84
N SER A 214 6.78 -11.01 9.38
CA SER A 214 8.09 -10.50 9.78
C SER A 214 8.16 -8.98 9.65
N VAL A 215 8.90 -8.36 10.57
CA VAL A 215 9.26 -6.93 10.57
C VAL A 215 10.73 -6.81 10.89
N GLU A 216 11.53 -6.22 10.01
CA GLU A 216 12.97 -6.08 10.20
C GLU A 216 13.49 -4.69 9.85
N GLN A 217 14.64 -4.35 10.43
CA GLN A 217 15.49 -3.27 9.98
C GLN A 217 16.48 -3.83 8.96
N ALA A 218 16.19 -3.65 7.69
CA ALA A 218 16.94 -4.22 6.58
C ALA A 218 18.07 -3.30 6.13
N SER A 219 19.29 -3.83 6.05
CA SER A 219 20.40 -3.15 5.36
C SER A 219 20.21 -3.27 3.84
N SER A 220 20.98 -2.50 3.06
CA SER A 220 20.96 -2.57 1.60
C SER A 220 21.35 -3.94 1.02
N GLN A 221 21.96 -4.81 1.82
CA GLN A 221 22.33 -6.19 1.45
C GLN A 221 21.41 -7.23 2.07
N SER A 222 20.28 -6.82 2.66
CA SER A 222 19.33 -7.75 3.25
C SER A 222 18.69 -8.64 2.19
N PRO A 223 18.44 -9.92 2.50
CA PRO A 223 17.60 -10.80 1.70
C PRO A 223 16.18 -10.26 1.44
N ALA A 224 15.74 -9.25 2.17
CA ALA A 224 14.48 -8.55 1.93
C ALA A 224 14.31 -8.02 0.49
N PHE A 225 15.42 -7.74 -0.21
CA PHE A 225 15.45 -7.24 -1.59
C PHE A 225 15.55 -8.35 -2.64
N GLU A 226 15.67 -9.61 -2.24
CA GLU A 226 15.79 -10.70 -3.18
C GLU A 226 14.41 -11.18 -3.66
N TYR A 227 14.25 -11.42 -4.96
CA TYR A 227 13.02 -11.91 -5.60
C TYR A 227 13.33 -12.93 -6.71
N GLY A 228 12.33 -13.35 -7.48
CA GLY A 228 12.51 -14.27 -8.59
C GLY A 228 12.51 -15.76 -8.20
N TYR A 229 12.09 -16.08 -6.97
CA TYR A 229 11.97 -17.47 -6.53
C TYR A 229 10.76 -18.16 -7.17
N LYS A 230 10.86 -19.50 -7.28
CA LYS A 230 9.70 -20.33 -7.62
C LYS A 230 8.98 -20.74 -6.33
N LEU A 231 7.66 -20.61 -6.29
CA LEU A 231 6.83 -21.10 -5.16
C LEU A 231 7.14 -22.56 -4.84
N SER A 232 7.12 -22.91 -3.56
CA SER A 232 7.42 -24.25 -3.03
C SER A 232 8.83 -24.77 -3.34
N SER A 233 9.74 -23.92 -3.83
CA SER A 233 11.13 -24.31 -4.04
C SER A 233 11.92 -24.29 -2.72
N PRO A 234 12.99 -25.11 -2.60
CA PRO A 234 13.85 -25.04 -1.42
C PRO A 234 14.48 -23.66 -1.20
N ALA A 235 14.74 -22.91 -2.27
CA ALA A 235 15.28 -21.55 -2.19
C ALA A 235 14.25 -20.59 -1.60
N TYR A 236 12.98 -20.66 -2.03
CA TYR A 236 11.90 -19.82 -1.50
C TYR A 236 11.60 -20.14 -0.03
N ARG A 237 11.56 -21.43 0.34
CA ARG A 237 11.41 -21.86 1.74
C ARG A 237 12.53 -21.29 2.62
N ARG A 238 13.78 -21.36 2.14
CA ARG A 238 14.92 -20.77 2.85
C ARG A 238 14.76 -19.27 3.01
N GLN A 239 14.34 -18.57 1.97
CA GLN A 239 14.09 -17.13 1.98
C GLN A 239 13.05 -16.76 3.07
N LEU A 240 11.91 -17.43 3.09
CA LEU A 240 10.87 -17.22 4.11
C LEU A 240 11.42 -17.44 5.53
N SER A 241 12.23 -18.49 5.72
CA SER A 241 12.85 -18.78 7.03
C SER A 241 13.85 -17.71 7.45
N ILE A 242 14.65 -17.19 6.52
CA ILE A 242 15.62 -16.12 6.80
C ILE A 242 14.85 -14.86 7.21
N LEU A 243 13.88 -14.41 6.43
CA LEU A 243 13.10 -13.22 6.73
C LEU A 243 12.34 -13.34 8.06
N LYS A 244 11.80 -14.53 8.37
CA LYS A 244 11.17 -14.78 9.65
C LYS A 244 12.16 -14.67 10.82
N ASN A 245 13.35 -15.23 10.67
CA ASN A 245 14.39 -15.20 11.72
C ASN A 245 14.97 -13.79 11.92
N ASN A 246 14.97 -12.95 10.87
CA ASN A 246 15.41 -11.55 10.94
C ASN A 246 14.37 -10.64 11.61
N SER A 247 13.16 -11.14 11.86
CA SER A 247 12.11 -10.33 12.47
C SER A 247 12.53 -9.80 13.85
N MET A 248 12.26 -8.53 14.09
CA MET A 248 12.55 -7.86 15.37
C MET A 248 11.83 -8.52 16.57
N TYR A 249 10.73 -9.23 16.29
CA TYR A 249 9.93 -9.95 17.29
C TYR A 249 9.09 -11.05 16.60
N ASP A 250 8.61 -12.00 17.37
CA ASP A 250 7.69 -13.02 16.86
C ASP A 250 6.31 -12.42 16.58
N THR A 251 5.86 -12.53 15.34
CA THR A 251 4.54 -12.05 14.89
C THR A 251 3.44 -13.08 15.14
N GLY A 252 3.78 -14.33 15.47
CA GLY A 252 2.87 -15.46 15.61
C GLY A 252 2.37 -16.02 14.27
N VAL A 253 2.92 -15.55 13.12
CA VAL A 253 2.52 -16.00 11.79
C VAL A 253 3.60 -16.88 11.18
N GLU A 254 3.23 -18.12 10.78
CA GLU A 254 4.09 -19.01 10.00
C GLU A 254 3.85 -18.78 8.51
N PRO A 255 4.88 -18.38 7.73
CA PRO A 255 4.72 -18.22 6.28
C PRO A 255 4.66 -19.58 5.57
N ASP A 256 3.65 -19.74 4.67
CA ASP A 256 3.51 -20.94 3.85
C ASP A 256 4.26 -20.77 2.53
N GLU A 257 5.16 -21.69 2.20
CA GLU A 257 5.97 -21.67 0.96
C GLU A 257 5.15 -21.83 -0.34
N ARG A 258 3.88 -22.24 -0.22
CA ARG A 258 2.94 -22.34 -1.34
C ARG A 258 2.28 -21.01 -1.66
N GLU A 259 2.37 -20.04 -0.75
CA GLU A 259 1.75 -18.74 -0.86
C GLU A 259 2.76 -17.67 -1.26
N ARG A 260 2.26 -16.59 -1.84
CA ARG A 260 3.07 -15.44 -2.27
C ARG A 260 3.33 -14.52 -1.09
N MET A 261 4.47 -13.85 -1.11
CA MET A 261 4.75 -12.79 -0.15
C MET A 261 4.83 -11.42 -0.79
N VAL A 262 4.59 -10.41 0.00
CA VAL A 262 4.84 -9.00 -0.29
C VAL A 262 5.78 -8.42 0.75
N THR A 263 6.68 -7.56 0.32
CA THR A 263 7.52 -6.76 1.21
C THR A 263 7.26 -5.28 0.97
N LEU A 264 6.98 -4.54 2.03
CA LEU A 264 6.91 -3.09 2.04
C LEU A 264 8.21 -2.55 2.61
N ILE A 265 8.93 -1.71 1.85
CA ILE A 265 10.24 -1.20 2.23
C ILE A 265 10.23 0.32 2.20
N THR A 266 10.72 0.95 3.29
CA THR A 266 10.95 2.40 3.29
C THR A 266 12.18 2.74 2.46
N CYS A 267 12.11 3.82 1.66
CA CYS A 267 13.27 4.39 0.99
C CYS A 267 13.98 5.34 1.94
N ASN A 268 15.13 4.99 2.46
CA ASN A 268 15.94 5.72 3.43
C ASN A 268 15.32 5.89 4.84
N SER A 269 16.13 5.68 5.88
CA SER A 269 15.82 6.19 7.22
C SER A 269 16.42 7.60 7.37
N ARG A 270 15.84 8.42 8.26
CA ARG A 270 16.36 9.76 8.53
C ARG A 270 17.69 9.76 9.28
N LEU A 271 17.90 8.72 10.07
CA LEU A 271 19.07 8.60 10.98
C LEU A 271 20.19 7.78 10.36
N ASP A 272 19.86 6.83 9.49
CA ASP A 272 20.83 5.98 8.82
C ASP A 272 20.35 5.69 7.39
N LYS A 273 21.11 6.14 6.39
CA LYS A 273 20.79 5.94 4.98
C LYS A 273 20.90 4.47 4.54
N GLU A 274 21.52 3.63 5.35
CA GLU A 274 21.75 2.21 5.04
C GLU A 274 20.68 1.30 5.62
N ILE A 275 19.93 1.75 6.66
CA ILE A 275 18.89 0.95 7.31
C ILE A 275 17.50 1.38 6.84
N ARG A 276 16.65 0.40 6.50
CA ARG A 276 15.29 0.59 6.02
C ARG A 276 14.34 -0.28 6.83
N MET A 277 13.15 0.23 7.12
CA MET A 277 12.11 -0.60 7.69
C MET A 277 11.52 -1.48 6.59
N ALA A 278 11.51 -2.79 6.81
CA ALA A 278 10.88 -3.77 5.94
C ALA A 278 9.78 -4.54 6.70
N VAL A 279 8.60 -4.62 6.10
CA VAL A 279 7.43 -5.33 6.63
C VAL A 279 7.02 -6.39 5.62
N HIS A 280 7.06 -7.67 6.02
CA HIS A 280 6.83 -8.82 5.17
C HIS A 280 5.48 -9.46 5.47
N GLY A 281 4.64 -9.55 4.44
CA GLY A 281 3.35 -10.22 4.51
C GLY A 281 3.31 -11.49 3.67
N ILE A 282 2.68 -12.55 4.20
CA ILE A 282 2.37 -13.78 3.47
C ILE A 282 0.89 -13.77 3.06
N CYS A 283 0.61 -14.08 1.80
CA CYS A 283 -0.75 -14.09 1.27
C CYS A 283 -1.55 -15.21 1.94
N HIS A 284 -2.68 -14.89 2.55
CA HIS A 284 -3.57 -15.89 3.14
C HIS A 284 -4.91 -15.97 2.41
N GLU A 285 -5.28 -14.92 1.68
CA GLU A 285 -6.48 -14.90 0.86
C GLU A 285 -6.23 -14.17 -0.46
N CYS A 286 -6.74 -14.72 -1.55
CA CYS A 286 -6.68 -14.12 -2.88
C CYS A 286 -8.03 -14.27 -3.58
N TYR A 287 -8.65 -13.15 -3.92
CA TYR A 287 -9.90 -13.08 -4.67
C TYR A 287 -9.60 -12.62 -6.10
N GLY A 288 -10.12 -13.29 -7.11
CA GLY A 288 -9.87 -12.96 -8.52
C GLY A 288 -11.12 -12.97 -9.38
N ILE A 289 -11.06 -12.20 -10.47
CA ILE A 289 -12.10 -12.18 -11.52
C ILE A 289 -11.91 -13.36 -12.49
N GLU A 290 -10.71 -13.91 -12.58
CA GLU A 290 -10.41 -15.05 -13.45
C GLU A 290 -10.68 -16.37 -12.73
N LYS A 291 -11.32 -17.31 -13.44
CA LYS A 291 -11.39 -18.71 -13.00
C LYS A 291 -9.98 -19.18 -12.69
N ALA A 292 -9.80 -19.85 -11.55
CA ALA A 292 -8.56 -20.55 -11.26
C ALA A 292 -8.19 -21.39 -12.52
N GLU A 293 -6.99 -21.16 -13.06
CA GLU A 293 -6.47 -22.09 -14.07
C GLU A 293 -6.41 -23.47 -13.41
N PRO A 294 -6.92 -24.50 -14.06
CA PRO A 294 -6.83 -25.86 -13.52
C PRO A 294 -5.36 -26.19 -13.28
N LYS A 295 -5.07 -26.76 -12.12
CA LYS A 295 -3.73 -27.19 -11.69
C LYS A 295 -3.16 -28.24 -12.63
#